data_7b7bf6459c8ac39db90a5a8318186906
#
_entry.id   7b7bf6459c8ac39db90a5a8318186906
#
_cell.length_a   1.000
_cell.length_b   1.000
_cell.length_c   1.000
_cell.angle_alpha   90.00
_cell.angle_beta   90.00
_cell.angle_gamma   90.00
#
_symmetry.space_group_name_H-M   'P 1'
#
loop_
_entity.id
_entity.type
_entity.pdbx_description
1 polymer ?
#
loop_
_entity_poly.entity_id
_entity_poly.type
_entity_poly.pdbx_seq_one_letter_code
_entity_poly.pdbx_strand_id
1 'polypeptide(L)'
;MLPAEELAQVKYIPTLPEFVTWIEQKWSDLPCLSDTVNTYTYRQVCDRVARKRALLNSFGLQKGDKVAILDNSTTDAVEMFLAVTSAGYVAINLPAMLPPEAVIGCCMKFGIKVLAVGKPFMEAVKGAPCKVIAITDCADQTAPVATVDKNDPAAIFFTGGTTGAPKGAILPHRALMRGALNGVYAPGHQLGCHRYACVLPLSHVFGLIYSTLSVLYKGASWYSVGNTKDTIGKLPVIKPTMLVAVPGICEILLGLVKMYGKGFLGGELDVIISGAANVPPKLIGEFDELGIHLFGGYGMTEGANLTTGNIDVKTRPTSVGKLYPEQEAKVVDGELWFRGDNVFLGYYGDPEKTAETLTPDGWVKTGDLVRFDEDGFMYIVGRIKNLIILSNGENISPESIEEPFYKDNKLRDCLVKEDEQDGRQVIAIEILPRIEEFGNAPWEEVEAYFKELVGKVNATLPSTHQVSKITVRKEDFKRTGALKVSRNQ
;
A
#
# COMPACT_ATOMS: atom_id res chain seq x y z
N MET A 1 1.96 17.62 -8.75
CA MET A 1 2.69 18.09 -7.53
C MET A 1 1.97 19.31 -6.98
N LEU A 2 2.04 19.52 -5.67
CA LEU A 2 1.62 20.78 -5.07
C LEU A 2 2.34 21.95 -5.76
N PRO A 3 1.71 23.14 -5.85
CA PRO A 3 2.38 24.35 -6.30
C PRO A 3 3.66 24.62 -5.50
N ALA A 4 4.69 25.18 -6.14
CA ALA A 4 5.99 25.42 -5.51
C ALA A 4 5.89 26.26 -4.21
N GLU A 5 4.98 27.22 -4.18
CA GLU A 5 4.72 28.06 -3.00
C GLU A 5 4.12 27.27 -1.81
N GLU A 6 3.30 26.26 -2.10
CA GLU A 6 2.74 25.37 -1.07
C GLU A 6 3.76 24.31 -0.64
N LEU A 7 4.55 23.79 -1.57
CA LEU A 7 5.66 22.89 -1.24
C LEU A 7 6.67 23.54 -0.30
N ALA A 8 6.96 24.84 -0.49
CA ALA A 8 7.85 25.61 0.40
C ALA A 8 7.32 25.72 1.85
N GLN A 9 6.01 25.53 2.08
CA GLN A 9 5.39 25.52 3.41
C GLN A 9 5.48 24.17 4.11
N VAL A 10 5.86 23.10 3.38
CA VAL A 10 5.95 21.74 3.91
C VAL A 10 7.39 21.43 4.27
N LYS A 11 7.69 21.51 5.56
CA LYS A 11 9.01 21.18 6.10
C LYS A 11 9.12 19.67 6.34
N TYR A 12 10.26 19.07 6.00
CA TYR A 12 10.55 17.68 6.44
C TYR A 12 10.68 17.63 7.96
N ILE A 13 9.91 16.74 8.57
CA ILE A 13 9.90 16.49 10.02
C ILE A 13 10.37 15.06 10.23
N PRO A 14 11.55 14.85 10.85
CA PRO A 14 12.23 13.56 10.84
C PRO A 14 11.66 12.53 11.81
N THR A 15 10.85 12.95 12.81
CA THR A 15 10.37 12.05 13.87
C THR A 15 8.88 12.18 14.13
N LEU A 16 8.23 11.09 14.57
CA LEU A 16 6.80 11.10 14.92
C LEU A 16 6.50 12.00 16.14
N PRO A 17 7.34 12.08 17.21
CA PRO A 17 7.15 13.05 18.30
C PRO A 17 7.08 14.50 17.82
N GLU A 18 8.05 14.90 16.98
CA GLU A 18 8.04 16.25 16.37
C GLU A 18 6.83 16.44 15.45
N PHE A 19 6.44 15.42 14.71
CA PHE A 19 5.29 15.46 13.82
C PHE A 19 3.98 15.70 14.56
N VAL A 20 3.72 14.96 15.65
CA VAL A 20 2.51 15.16 16.48
C VAL A 20 2.43 16.59 17.02
N THR A 21 3.56 17.12 17.49
CA THR A 21 3.63 18.51 17.97
C THR A 21 3.38 19.51 16.83
N TRP A 22 3.95 19.26 15.66
CA TRP A 22 3.85 20.15 14.52
C TRP A 22 2.42 20.20 13.94
N ILE A 23 1.73 19.05 13.78
CA ILE A 23 0.35 19.04 13.26
C ILE A 23 -0.61 19.73 14.21
N GLU A 24 -0.41 19.59 15.53
CA GLU A 24 -1.19 20.31 16.53
C GLU A 24 -1.04 21.82 16.40
N GLN A 25 0.19 22.31 16.29
CA GLN A 25 0.48 23.74 16.17
C GLN A 25 -0.02 24.31 14.85
N LYS A 26 0.14 23.59 13.75
CA LYS A 26 -0.16 24.11 12.41
C LYS A 26 -1.63 24.01 12.03
N TRP A 27 -2.31 22.93 12.43
CA TRP A 27 -3.66 22.60 11.93
C TRP A 27 -4.74 22.59 13.04
N SER A 28 -4.43 23.00 14.23
CA SER A 28 -5.17 22.89 15.49
C SER A 28 -6.69 22.76 15.39
N ASP A 29 -7.33 23.70 14.71
CA ASP A 29 -8.78 23.83 14.67
C ASP A 29 -9.42 23.17 13.43
N LEU A 30 -8.60 22.64 12.51
CA LEU A 30 -9.12 21.92 11.34
C LEU A 30 -9.64 20.53 11.73
N PRO A 31 -10.65 20.00 11.01
CA PRO A 31 -11.06 18.60 11.14
C PRO A 31 -9.91 17.65 10.84
N CYS A 32 -9.71 16.64 11.69
CA CYS A 32 -8.60 15.69 11.59
C CYS A 32 -9.07 14.26 11.33
N LEU A 33 -9.70 13.63 12.32
CA LEU A 33 -10.19 12.26 12.23
C LEU A 33 -11.70 12.20 12.38
N SER A 34 -12.37 11.36 11.59
CA SER A 34 -13.82 11.17 11.67
C SER A 34 -14.22 9.71 11.41
N ASP A 35 -15.19 9.23 12.18
CA ASP A 35 -15.89 7.96 11.95
C ASP A 35 -17.26 8.13 11.27
N THR A 36 -17.54 9.33 10.72
CA THR A 36 -18.82 9.79 10.16
C THR A 36 -19.92 10.13 11.18
N VAL A 37 -19.73 9.79 12.44
CA VAL A 37 -20.60 10.19 13.57
C VAL A 37 -19.93 11.29 14.36
N ASN A 38 -18.67 11.07 14.72
CA ASN A 38 -17.83 12.02 15.44
C ASN A 38 -16.74 12.55 14.52
N THR A 39 -16.46 13.84 14.62
CA THR A 39 -15.32 14.49 13.95
C THR A 39 -14.49 15.21 14.98
N TYR A 40 -13.23 14.87 15.07
CA TYR A 40 -12.26 15.46 15.99
C TYR A 40 -11.35 16.43 15.25
N THR A 41 -11.06 17.58 15.85
CA THR A 41 -10.03 18.50 15.35
C THR A 41 -8.62 17.96 15.62
N TYR A 42 -7.60 18.53 14.96
CA TYR A 42 -6.21 18.18 15.22
C TYR A 42 -5.84 18.35 16.71
N ARG A 43 -6.26 19.42 17.34
CA ARG A 43 -6.08 19.66 18.78
C ARG A 43 -6.69 18.52 19.63
N GLN A 44 -7.94 18.14 19.34
CA GLN A 44 -8.61 17.07 20.07
C GLN A 44 -7.94 15.72 19.88
N VAL A 45 -7.50 15.40 18.64
CA VAL A 45 -6.74 14.17 18.36
C VAL A 45 -5.42 14.17 19.11
N CYS A 46 -4.66 15.26 19.10
CA CYS A 46 -3.39 15.36 19.82
C CYS A 46 -3.55 15.24 21.35
N ASP A 47 -4.63 15.80 21.92
CA ASP A 47 -4.95 15.59 23.35
C ASP A 47 -5.25 14.12 23.65
N ARG A 48 -6.08 13.45 22.84
CA ARG A 48 -6.37 12.01 22.99
C ARG A 48 -5.11 11.15 22.82
N VAL A 49 -4.26 11.47 21.87
CA VAL A 49 -2.94 10.84 21.68
C VAL A 49 -2.06 11.02 22.92
N ALA A 50 -2.02 12.22 23.50
CA ALA A 50 -1.24 12.49 24.71
C ALA A 50 -1.77 11.73 25.94
N ARG A 51 -3.07 11.51 26.07
CA ARG A 51 -3.70 10.67 27.10
C ARG A 51 -3.42 9.18 26.90
N LYS A 52 -3.50 8.67 25.67
CA LYS A 52 -3.11 7.28 25.35
C LYS A 52 -1.62 7.06 25.64
N ARG A 53 -0.75 8.04 25.33
CA ARG A 53 0.68 8.02 25.67
C ARG A 53 0.90 7.96 27.19
N ALA A 54 0.16 8.74 27.98
CA ALA A 54 0.22 8.70 29.43
C ALA A 54 -0.17 7.32 29.98
N LEU A 55 -1.21 6.69 29.43
CA LEU A 55 -1.61 5.34 29.78
C LEU A 55 -0.48 4.33 29.47
N LEU A 56 0.13 4.38 28.29
CA LEU A 56 1.23 3.49 27.91
C LEU A 56 2.44 3.65 28.85
N ASN A 57 2.79 4.90 29.20
CA ASN A 57 3.89 5.19 30.11
C ASN A 57 3.62 4.62 31.53
N SER A 58 2.36 4.53 31.96
CA SER A 58 1.99 3.97 33.27
C SER A 58 2.31 2.46 33.41
N PHE A 59 2.57 1.77 32.30
CA PHE A 59 2.90 0.34 32.30
C PHE A 59 4.40 0.07 32.47
N GLY A 60 5.23 1.10 32.63
CA GLY A 60 6.68 0.96 32.84
C GLY A 60 7.45 0.54 31.59
N LEU A 61 6.88 0.79 30.41
CA LEU A 61 7.53 0.50 29.13
C LEU A 61 8.81 1.32 28.98
N GLN A 62 9.80 0.73 28.32
CA GLN A 62 11.06 1.37 27.98
C GLN A 62 11.08 1.77 26.50
N LYS A 63 11.89 2.76 26.16
CA LYS A 63 12.12 3.15 24.75
C LYS A 63 12.49 1.93 23.90
N GLY A 64 11.79 1.75 22.77
CA GLY A 64 11.96 0.61 21.87
C GLY A 64 11.14 -0.63 22.24
N ASP A 65 10.42 -0.63 23.38
CA ASP A 65 9.45 -1.70 23.68
C ASP A 65 8.33 -1.71 22.63
N LYS A 66 7.81 -2.89 22.33
CA LYS A 66 6.85 -3.11 21.27
C LYS A 66 5.43 -3.12 21.80
N VAL A 67 4.60 -2.30 21.15
CA VAL A 67 3.16 -2.24 21.39
C VAL A 67 2.44 -2.65 20.09
N ALA A 68 1.64 -3.70 20.18
CA ALA A 68 0.83 -4.11 19.04
C ALA A 68 -0.55 -3.46 19.08
N ILE A 69 -1.10 -3.24 17.89
CA ILE A 69 -2.42 -2.67 17.65
C ILE A 69 -3.20 -3.68 16.81
N LEU A 70 -4.30 -4.20 17.37
CA LEU A 70 -5.21 -5.11 16.68
C LEU A 70 -6.59 -4.47 16.59
N ASP A 71 -6.85 -3.80 15.50
CA ASP A 71 -8.13 -3.19 15.21
C ASP A 71 -8.35 -3.08 13.70
N ASN A 72 -9.55 -2.73 13.31
CA ASN A 72 -9.85 -2.23 11.98
C ASN A 72 -9.21 -0.85 11.76
N SER A 73 -9.45 -0.23 10.59
CA SER A 73 -8.95 1.12 10.30
C SER A 73 -9.83 2.17 11.00
N THR A 74 -9.73 2.26 12.33
CA THR A 74 -10.52 3.20 13.16
C THR A 74 -9.73 4.44 13.54
N THR A 75 -10.42 5.47 13.99
CA THR A 75 -9.79 6.69 14.57
C THR A 75 -8.92 6.34 15.78
N ASP A 76 -9.40 5.42 16.64
CA ASP A 76 -8.64 4.94 17.81
C ASP A 76 -7.33 4.20 17.41
N ALA A 77 -7.34 3.47 16.31
CA ALA A 77 -6.14 2.80 15.81
C ALA A 77 -5.09 3.81 15.32
N VAL A 78 -5.50 4.90 14.68
CA VAL A 78 -4.61 6.00 14.28
C VAL A 78 -4.05 6.71 15.51
N GLU A 79 -4.91 7.07 16.49
CA GLU A 79 -4.49 7.71 17.73
C GLU A 79 -3.52 6.83 18.53
N MET A 80 -3.79 5.52 18.63
CA MET A 80 -2.91 4.58 19.33
C MET A 80 -1.55 4.46 18.63
N PHE A 81 -1.52 4.40 17.30
CA PHE A 81 -0.27 4.41 16.54
C PHE A 81 0.57 5.66 16.83
N LEU A 82 -0.06 6.84 16.79
CA LEU A 82 0.60 8.11 17.10
C LEU A 82 1.05 8.16 18.58
N ALA A 83 0.27 7.62 19.51
CA ALA A 83 0.63 7.56 20.93
C ALA A 83 1.85 6.67 21.17
N VAL A 84 1.87 5.46 20.59
CA VAL A 84 2.98 4.52 20.70
C VAL A 84 4.27 5.13 20.16
N THR A 85 4.23 5.62 18.93
CA THR A 85 5.43 6.12 18.24
C THR A 85 5.92 7.44 18.83
N SER A 86 5.03 8.32 19.30
CA SER A 86 5.41 9.57 19.95
C SER A 86 5.84 9.40 21.43
N ALA A 87 5.62 8.21 22.01
CA ALA A 87 6.20 7.80 23.30
C ALA A 87 7.59 7.15 23.17
N GLY A 88 8.10 6.97 21.95
CA GLY A 88 9.37 6.29 21.68
C GLY A 88 9.29 4.76 21.73
N TYR A 89 8.09 4.20 21.66
CA TYR A 89 7.84 2.77 21.53
C TYR A 89 7.70 2.37 20.06
N VAL A 90 7.79 1.07 19.78
CA VAL A 90 7.69 0.52 18.43
C VAL A 90 6.29 -0.01 18.19
N ALA A 91 5.57 0.55 17.23
CA ALA A 91 4.22 0.13 16.86
C ALA A 91 4.24 -1.09 15.94
N ILE A 92 3.33 -2.03 16.16
CA ILE A 92 3.08 -3.18 15.27
C ILE A 92 1.58 -3.25 14.97
N ASN A 93 1.17 -2.77 13.81
CA ASN A 93 -0.23 -2.88 13.39
C ASN A 93 -0.49 -4.28 12.85
N LEU A 94 -1.20 -5.10 13.62
CA LEU A 94 -1.56 -6.45 13.23
C LEU A 94 -2.72 -6.43 12.21
N PRO A 95 -2.67 -7.25 11.13
CA PRO A 95 -3.81 -7.40 10.25
C PRO A 95 -5.05 -7.91 11.00
N ALA A 96 -6.17 -7.23 10.86
CA ALA A 96 -7.43 -7.59 11.52
C ALA A 96 -7.98 -8.99 11.13
N MET A 97 -7.49 -9.54 10.01
CA MET A 97 -7.87 -10.87 9.51
C MET A 97 -7.02 -12.00 10.10
N LEU A 98 -6.03 -11.70 10.96
CA LEU A 98 -5.21 -12.77 11.56
C LEU A 98 -6.07 -13.65 12.48
N PRO A 99 -5.93 -15.00 12.38
CA PRO A 99 -6.56 -15.88 13.34
C PRO A 99 -5.93 -15.73 14.73
N PRO A 100 -6.67 -16.04 15.81
CA PRO A 100 -6.22 -15.83 17.20
C PRO A 100 -4.84 -16.40 17.51
N GLU A 101 -4.55 -17.60 17.05
CA GLU A 101 -3.26 -18.26 17.25
C GLU A 101 -2.10 -17.53 16.57
N ALA A 102 -2.34 -16.90 15.41
CA ALA A 102 -1.33 -16.09 14.73
C ALA A 102 -1.08 -14.77 15.47
N VAL A 103 -2.11 -14.16 16.06
CA VAL A 103 -1.96 -12.96 16.91
C VAL A 103 -1.10 -13.31 18.14
N ILE A 104 -1.38 -14.41 18.82
CA ILE A 104 -0.59 -14.89 19.97
C ILE A 104 0.83 -15.21 19.53
N GLY A 105 1.02 -15.88 18.40
CA GLY A 105 2.33 -16.14 17.79
C GLY A 105 3.14 -14.85 17.51
N CYS A 106 2.48 -13.81 17.01
CA CYS A 106 3.10 -12.49 16.84
C CYS A 106 3.54 -11.89 18.19
N CYS A 107 2.69 -11.99 19.22
CA CYS A 107 3.04 -11.47 20.55
C CYS A 107 4.31 -12.11 21.08
N MET A 108 4.48 -13.42 20.92
CA MET A 108 5.69 -14.15 21.33
C MET A 108 6.89 -13.80 20.44
N LYS A 109 6.73 -13.90 19.12
CA LYS A 109 7.82 -13.68 18.15
C LYS A 109 8.45 -12.30 18.27
N PHE A 110 7.63 -11.26 18.41
CA PHE A 110 8.11 -9.88 18.47
C PHE A 110 8.35 -9.38 19.90
N GLY A 111 8.06 -10.17 20.94
CA GLY A 111 8.20 -9.77 22.33
C GLY A 111 7.33 -8.57 22.68
N ILE A 112 6.06 -8.60 22.23
CA ILE A 112 5.09 -7.53 22.46
C ILE A 112 4.82 -7.40 23.96
N LYS A 113 4.89 -6.17 24.50
CA LYS A 113 4.63 -5.87 25.91
C LYS A 113 3.18 -5.51 26.17
N VAL A 114 2.58 -4.77 25.24
CA VAL A 114 1.18 -4.34 25.32
C VAL A 114 0.50 -4.62 23.98
N LEU A 115 -0.72 -5.11 24.05
CA LEU A 115 -1.60 -5.33 22.91
C LEU A 115 -2.86 -4.47 23.08
N ALA A 116 -2.97 -3.40 22.30
CA ALA A 116 -4.14 -2.54 22.24
C ALA A 116 -5.15 -3.12 21.24
N VAL A 117 -6.36 -3.40 21.70
CA VAL A 117 -7.33 -4.23 20.97
C VAL A 117 -8.65 -3.52 20.78
N GLY A 118 -9.14 -3.50 19.54
CA GLY A 118 -10.49 -3.07 19.21
C GLY A 118 -11.55 -4.03 19.75
N LYS A 119 -12.69 -3.49 20.12
CA LYS A 119 -13.80 -4.28 20.74
C LYS A 119 -14.14 -5.56 19.98
N PRO A 120 -14.19 -5.63 18.64
CA PRO A 120 -14.51 -6.86 17.92
C PRO A 120 -13.50 -8.00 18.12
N PHE A 121 -12.27 -7.69 18.54
CA PHE A 121 -11.15 -8.63 18.60
C PHE A 121 -10.79 -9.06 20.03
N MET A 122 -11.45 -8.53 21.06
CA MET A 122 -11.12 -8.80 22.47
C MET A 122 -11.19 -10.29 22.83
N GLU A 123 -12.14 -11.03 22.27
CA GLU A 123 -12.26 -12.47 22.50
C GLU A 123 -11.13 -13.27 21.84
N ALA A 124 -10.65 -12.83 20.67
CA ALA A 124 -9.60 -13.49 19.91
C ALA A 124 -8.21 -13.42 20.56
N VAL A 125 -8.04 -12.54 21.56
CA VAL A 125 -6.76 -12.34 22.23
C VAL A 125 -6.72 -12.91 23.66
N LYS A 126 -7.73 -13.66 24.05
CA LYS A 126 -7.72 -14.37 25.35
C LYS A 126 -6.53 -15.32 25.42
N GLY A 127 -5.70 -15.13 26.45
CA GLY A 127 -4.46 -15.92 26.61
C GLY A 127 -3.23 -15.31 25.94
N ALA A 128 -3.30 -14.09 25.42
CA ALA A 128 -2.11 -13.37 24.92
C ALA A 128 -1.06 -13.24 26.04
N PRO A 129 0.23 -13.48 25.76
CA PRO A 129 1.31 -13.48 26.76
C PRO A 129 1.81 -12.09 27.12
N CYS A 130 0.98 -11.06 26.96
CA CYS A 130 1.30 -9.66 27.20
C CYS A 130 0.11 -8.93 27.82
N LYS A 131 0.31 -7.68 28.23
CA LYS A 131 -0.77 -6.85 28.74
C LYS A 131 -1.75 -6.49 27.62
N VAL A 132 -3.02 -6.88 27.76
CA VAL A 132 -4.10 -6.50 26.84
C VAL A 132 -4.84 -5.29 27.39
N ILE A 133 -5.09 -4.29 26.56
CA ILE A 133 -5.90 -3.10 26.86
C ILE A 133 -6.95 -2.87 25.76
N ALA A 134 -8.05 -2.21 26.09
CA ALA A 134 -8.93 -1.74 25.04
C ALA A 134 -8.28 -0.57 24.29
N ILE A 135 -8.41 -0.52 22.98
CA ILE A 135 -7.80 0.52 22.16
C ILE A 135 -8.36 1.92 22.46
N THR A 136 -9.57 1.96 23.02
CA THR A 136 -10.26 3.18 23.47
C THR A 136 -9.76 3.69 24.82
N ASP A 137 -9.01 2.87 25.60
CA ASP A 137 -8.51 3.26 26.92
C ASP A 137 -7.54 4.43 26.81
N CYS A 138 -7.66 5.35 27.77
CA CYS A 138 -6.76 6.49 27.92
C CYS A 138 -6.66 6.88 29.40
N ALA A 139 -5.60 7.59 29.76
CA ALA A 139 -5.45 8.18 31.09
C ALA A 139 -6.26 9.50 31.19
N ASP A 140 -6.54 9.91 32.44
CA ASP A 140 -7.16 11.22 32.68
C ASP A 140 -6.21 12.38 32.39
N GLN A 141 -4.90 12.14 32.58
CA GLN A 141 -3.84 13.11 32.36
C GLN A 141 -3.13 12.88 31.02
N THR A 142 -2.46 13.89 30.51
CA THR A 142 -1.62 13.83 29.31
C THR A 142 -0.15 13.57 29.67
N ALA A 143 0.64 13.06 28.71
CA ALA A 143 2.09 12.96 28.83
C ALA A 143 2.77 13.70 27.66
N PRO A 144 3.97 14.29 27.86
CA PRO A 144 4.71 14.92 26.76
C PRO A 144 5.22 13.87 25.77
N VAL A 145 5.59 14.32 24.56
CA VAL A 145 6.27 13.47 23.58
C VAL A 145 7.66 13.06 24.08
N ALA A 146 8.12 11.88 23.66
CA ALA A 146 9.46 11.40 23.99
C ALA A 146 10.53 12.06 23.10
N THR A 147 11.77 12.06 23.61
CA THR A 147 12.94 12.38 22.79
C THR A 147 13.44 11.10 22.10
N VAL A 148 13.49 11.14 20.79
CA VAL A 148 13.95 10.02 19.95
C VAL A 148 14.94 10.50 18.91
N ASP A 149 15.80 9.58 18.43
CA ASP A 149 16.60 9.81 17.23
C ASP A 149 15.78 9.43 15.99
N LYS A 150 16.03 10.10 14.86
CA LYS A 150 15.36 9.81 13.60
C LYS A 150 15.59 8.38 13.09
N ASN A 151 16.67 7.73 13.51
CA ASN A 151 17.03 6.36 13.19
C ASN A 151 16.49 5.33 14.19
N ASP A 152 15.90 5.76 15.30
CA ASP A 152 15.26 4.82 16.24
C ASP A 152 14.13 4.07 15.53
N PRO A 153 13.95 2.76 15.79
CA PRO A 153 12.80 1.99 15.30
C PRO A 153 11.48 2.63 15.76
N ALA A 154 10.55 2.83 14.84
CA ALA A 154 9.25 3.41 15.14
C ALA A 154 8.08 2.45 14.87
N ALA A 155 8.20 1.61 13.84
CA ALA A 155 7.18 0.61 13.54
C ALA A 155 7.76 -0.64 12.89
N ILE A 156 7.02 -1.76 13.00
CA ILE A 156 7.28 -3.00 12.27
C ILE A 156 6.06 -3.29 11.40
N PHE A 157 6.28 -3.47 10.11
CA PHE A 157 5.26 -3.88 9.15
C PHE A 157 5.54 -5.26 8.59
N PHE A 158 4.47 -6.03 8.37
CA PHE A 158 4.58 -7.35 7.77
C PHE A 158 4.73 -7.23 6.26
N THR A 159 5.72 -7.94 5.72
CA THR A 159 5.87 -8.09 4.27
C THR A 159 5.31 -9.42 3.83
N GLY A 160 4.60 -9.43 2.69
CA GLY A 160 4.13 -10.66 2.06
C GLY A 160 5.29 -11.44 1.45
N GLY A 161 5.90 -12.32 2.22
CA GLY A 161 6.84 -13.30 1.68
C GLY A 161 6.08 -14.39 0.93
N THR A 162 6.51 -14.72 -0.29
CA THR A 162 5.93 -15.82 -1.08
C THR A 162 6.33 -17.20 -0.57
N THR A 163 7.17 -17.30 0.46
CA THR A 163 7.85 -18.53 0.86
C THR A 163 7.72 -18.90 2.33
N GLY A 164 6.84 -18.26 3.14
CA GLY A 164 6.76 -18.62 4.55
C GLY A 164 6.06 -17.60 5.45
N ALA A 165 6.32 -17.69 6.76
CA ALA A 165 5.77 -16.78 7.77
C ALA A 165 6.07 -15.31 7.45
N PRO A 166 5.14 -14.36 7.72
CA PRO A 166 5.33 -12.95 7.46
C PRO A 166 6.62 -12.41 8.09
N LYS A 167 7.42 -11.66 7.32
CA LYS A 167 8.64 -10.99 7.80
C LYS A 167 8.26 -9.62 8.35
N GLY A 168 8.90 -9.22 9.44
CA GLY A 168 8.68 -7.89 10.02
C GLY A 168 9.75 -6.91 9.53
N ALA A 169 9.42 -6.00 8.63
CA ALA A 169 10.30 -4.91 8.23
C ALA A 169 10.30 -3.81 9.30
N ILE A 170 11.47 -3.46 9.82
CA ILE A 170 11.63 -2.43 10.85
C ILE A 170 11.82 -1.08 10.19
N LEU A 171 10.86 -0.17 10.37
CA LEU A 171 10.91 1.19 9.86
C LEU A 171 11.30 2.17 10.97
N PRO A 172 12.37 2.96 10.80
CA PRO A 172 12.73 4.04 11.71
C PRO A 172 11.81 5.25 11.52
N HIS A 173 11.85 6.19 12.48
CA HIS A 173 11.07 7.43 12.40
C HIS A 173 11.28 8.17 11.08
N ARG A 174 12.54 8.33 10.64
CA ARG A 174 12.85 9.01 9.37
C ARG A 174 12.17 8.37 8.17
N ALA A 175 12.07 7.04 8.15
CA ALA A 175 11.48 6.34 7.01
C ALA A 175 9.96 6.55 6.95
N LEU A 176 9.27 6.46 8.08
CA LEU A 176 7.84 6.74 8.17
C LEU A 176 7.55 8.18 7.73
N MET A 177 8.34 9.14 8.20
CA MET A 177 8.13 10.57 7.92
C MET A 177 8.51 10.95 6.50
N ARG A 178 9.54 10.33 5.90
CA ARG A 178 9.86 10.52 4.48
C ARG A 178 8.77 9.91 3.59
N GLY A 179 8.30 8.71 3.91
CA GLY A 179 7.17 8.08 3.21
C GLY A 179 5.88 8.92 3.29
N ALA A 180 5.60 9.52 4.45
CA ALA A 180 4.48 10.43 4.62
C ALA A 180 4.65 11.71 3.78
N LEU A 181 5.84 12.30 3.76
CA LEU A 181 6.13 13.49 2.95
C LEU A 181 6.03 13.21 1.45
N ASN A 182 6.43 12.02 0.98
CA ASN A 182 6.25 11.63 -0.41
C ASN A 182 4.78 11.71 -0.85
N GLY A 183 3.85 11.32 0.03
CA GLY A 183 2.42 11.46 -0.22
C GLY A 183 1.93 12.92 -0.26
N VAL A 184 2.66 13.85 0.34
CA VAL A 184 2.33 15.28 0.24
C VAL A 184 2.64 15.82 -1.15
N TYR A 185 3.64 15.28 -1.84
CA TYR A 185 3.98 15.68 -3.22
C TYR A 185 2.98 15.20 -4.27
N ALA A 186 1.99 14.38 -3.90
CA ALA A 186 0.95 13.93 -4.82
C ALA A 186 0.22 15.12 -5.49
N PRO A 187 -0.19 14.99 -6.76
CA PRO A 187 -0.67 16.11 -7.55
C PRO A 187 -2.00 16.68 -7.04
N GLY A 188 -2.16 17.96 -7.31
CA GLY A 188 -3.48 18.58 -7.47
C GLY A 188 -4.12 19.21 -6.24
N HIS A 189 -3.43 19.38 -5.10
CA HIS A 189 -4.17 19.74 -3.91
C HIS A 189 -3.51 20.83 -3.05
N GLN A 190 -4.37 21.73 -2.58
CA GLN A 190 -4.03 22.71 -1.56
C GLN A 190 -3.94 22.08 -0.18
N LEU A 191 -3.10 22.63 0.70
CA LEU A 191 -3.01 22.21 2.08
C LEU A 191 -4.28 22.62 2.87
N GLY A 192 -4.71 21.79 3.80
CA GLY A 192 -5.76 22.13 4.77
C GLY A 192 -7.21 21.96 4.31
N CYS A 193 -7.49 21.53 3.07
CA CYS A 193 -8.85 21.52 2.54
C CYS A 193 -9.39 20.17 2.05
N HIS A 194 -8.65 19.08 2.21
CA HIS A 194 -9.05 17.80 1.65
C HIS A 194 -9.75 16.88 2.63
N ARG A 195 -10.62 16.03 2.07
CA ARG A 195 -11.27 14.91 2.76
C ARG A 195 -10.82 13.61 2.14
N TYR A 196 -10.21 12.75 2.95
CA TYR A 196 -9.75 11.42 2.55
C TYR A 196 -10.63 10.33 3.18
N ALA A 197 -11.16 9.43 2.38
CA ALA A 197 -11.75 8.20 2.91
C ALA A 197 -10.67 7.09 2.92
N CYS A 198 -10.40 6.52 4.08
CA CYS A 198 -9.43 5.44 4.24
C CYS A 198 -10.07 4.09 3.94
N VAL A 199 -9.80 3.58 2.76
CA VAL A 199 -10.28 2.27 2.29
C VAL A 199 -9.20 1.18 2.33
N LEU A 200 -8.02 1.52 2.87
CA LEU A 200 -6.89 0.59 3.00
C LEU A 200 -6.64 0.23 4.47
N PRO A 201 -6.17 -1.01 4.75
CA PRO A 201 -5.87 -1.43 6.11
C PRO A 201 -4.64 -0.70 6.66
N LEU A 202 -4.73 -0.27 7.93
CA LEU A 202 -3.61 0.39 8.64
C LEU A 202 -2.45 -0.56 8.96
N SER A 203 -2.60 -1.85 8.78
CA SER A 203 -1.53 -2.84 8.90
C SER A 203 -0.55 -2.85 7.72
N HIS A 204 -0.83 -2.09 6.66
CA HIS A 204 0.04 -1.93 5.51
C HIS A 204 0.57 -0.51 5.40
N VAL A 205 1.83 -0.36 4.95
CA VAL A 205 2.49 0.94 4.77
C VAL A 205 1.68 1.89 3.88
N PHE A 206 1.01 1.39 2.84
CA PHE A 206 0.19 2.21 1.94
C PHE A 206 -1.05 2.77 2.64
N GLY A 207 -1.68 2.00 3.53
CA GLY A 207 -2.80 2.46 4.35
C GLY A 207 -2.36 3.42 5.46
N LEU A 208 -1.35 3.05 6.23
CA LEU A 208 -0.94 3.86 7.38
C LEU A 208 -0.08 5.06 6.99
N ILE A 209 0.94 4.88 6.15
CA ILE A 209 1.87 5.97 5.86
C ILE A 209 1.27 6.91 4.82
N TYR A 210 0.85 6.38 3.66
CA TYR A 210 0.37 7.22 2.57
C TYR A 210 -1.07 7.68 2.77
N SER A 211 -1.98 6.77 3.11
CA SER A 211 -3.41 7.08 3.27
C SER A 211 -3.76 7.69 4.64
N THR A 212 -2.82 7.78 5.58
CA THR A 212 -3.06 8.35 6.91
C THR A 212 -2.03 9.41 7.28
N LEU A 213 -0.75 9.06 7.47
CA LEU A 213 0.25 10.06 7.90
C LEU A 213 0.42 11.19 6.89
N SER A 214 0.40 10.90 5.57
CA SER A 214 0.46 11.96 4.55
C SER A 214 -0.76 12.87 4.59
N VAL A 215 -1.94 12.31 4.89
CA VAL A 215 -3.18 13.07 5.04
C VAL A 215 -3.08 14.06 6.21
N LEU A 216 -2.61 13.58 7.36
CA LEU A 216 -2.39 14.41 8.53
C LEU A 216 -1.30 15.47 8.27
N TYR A 217 -0.28 15.14 7.50
CA TYR A 217 0.77 16.08 7.11
C TYR A 217 0.24 17.25 6.28
N LYS A 218 -0.75 16.98 5.43
CA LYS A 218 -1.43 18.00 4.60
C LYS A 218 -2.41 18.89 5.38
N GLY A 219 -2.73 18.58 6.63
CA GLY A 219 -3.83 19.23 7.36
C GLY A 219 -5.20 18.85 6.83
N ALA A 220 -5.31 17.73 6.16
CA ALA A 220 -6.56 17.22 5.61
C ALA A 220 -7.33 16.39 6.65
N SER A 221 -8.62 16.18 6.42
CA SER A 221 -9.43 15.33 7.27
C SER A 221 -9.47 13.89 6.75
N TRP A 222 -9.33 12.95 7.66
CA TRP A 222 -9.32 11.52 7.43
C TRP A 222 -10.60 10.87 7.94
N TYR A 223 -11.23 10.03 7.12
CA TYR A 223 -12.51 9.38 7.41
C TYR A 223 -12.40 7.87 7.26
N SER A 224 -12.88 7.12 8.24
CA SER A 224 -13.11 5.69 8.15
C SER A 224 -14.18 5.22 9.13
N VAL A 225 -14.92 4.20 8.77
CA VAL A 225 -15.86 3.51 9.66
C VAL A 225 -15.38 2.11 10.05
N GLY A 226 -14.07 1.88 9.93
CA GLY A 226 -13.38 0.71 10.39
C GLY A 226 -12.87 -0.20 9.27
N ASN A 227 -13.73 -0.74 8.41
CA ASN A 227 -13.28 -1.63 7.33
C ASN A 227 -13.53 -1.02 5.94
N THR A 228 -12.86 -1.60 4.94
CA THR A 228 -12.92 -1.13 3.55
C THR A 228 -14.34 -1.10 3.00
N LYS A 229 -15.11 -2.18 3.17
CA LYS A 229 -16.46 -2.33 2.62
C LYS A 229 -17.40 -1.27 3.17
N ASP A 230 -17.42 -1.11 4.49
CA ASP A 230 -18.31 -0.17 5.15
C ASP A 230 -17.91 1.28 4.86
N THR A 231 -16.60 1.57 4.79
CA THR A 231 -16.09 2.91 4.41
C THR A 231 -16.48 3.24 2.97
N ILE A 232 -16.38 2.30 2.02
CA ILE A 232 -16.85 2.49 0.64
C ILE A 232 -18.36 2.78 0.64
N GLY A 233 -19.16 2.08 1.43
CA GLY A 233 -20.60 2.33 1.57
C GLY A 233 -20.95 3.72 2.12
N LYS A 234 -20.00 4.41 2.75
CA LYS A 234 -20.16 5.76 3.31
C LYS A 234 -19.62 6.88 2.43
N LEU A 235 -19.05 6.59 1.27
CA LEU A 235 -18.52 7.62 0.35
C LEU A 235 -19.54 8.73 0.02
N PRO A 236 -20.84 8.43 -0.21
CA PRO A 236 -21.84 9.50 -0.44
C PRO A 236 -21.97 10.49 0.72
N VAL A 237 -21.72 10.04 1.96
CA VAL A 237 -21.78 10.86 3.18
C VAL A 237 -20.47 11.60 3.43
N ILE A 238 -19.33 10.89 3.28
CA ILE A 238 -17.98 11.43 3.46
C ILE A 238 -17.69 12.51 2.42
N LYS A 239 -18.14 12.31 1.18
CA LYS A 239 -17.85 13.17 0.02
C LYS A 239 -16.34 13.41 -0.10
N PRO A 240 -15.54 12.34 -0.26
CA PRO A 240 -14.10 12.51 -0.32
C PRO A 240 -13.69 13.33 -1.54
N THR A 241 -12.62 14.11 -1.41
CA THR A 241 -11.97 14.79 -2.54
C THR A 241 -10.80 14.00 -3.07
N MET A 242 -10.24 13.11 -2.24
CA MET A 242 -9.17 12.18 -2.59
C MET A 242 -9.38 10.80 -2.01
N LEU A 243 -8.89 9.80 -2.74
CA LEU A 243 -8.77 8.42 -2.28
C LEU A 243 -7.35 7.90 -2.52
N VAL A 244 -6.95 6.96 -1.67
CA VAL A 244 -5.79 6.11 -1.90
C VAL A 244 -6.30 4.68 -1.95
N ALA A 245 -6.10 4.00 -3.08
CA ALA A 245 -6.69 2.69 -3.31
C ALA A 245 -5.76 1.78 -4.13
N VAL A 246 -5.92 0.48 -4.00
CA VAL A 246 -5.30 -0.48 -4.92
C VAL A 246 -6.18 -0.66 -6.16
N PRO A 247 -5.64 -1.10 -7.32
CA PRO A 247 -6.42 -1.23 -8.55
C PRO A 247 -7.71 -2.04 -8.39
N GLY A 248 -7.70 -3.13 -7.63
CA GLY A 248 -8.90 -3.93 -7.37
C GLY A 248 -10.01 -3.15 -6.64
N ILE A 249 -9.66 -2.22 -5.74
CA ILE A 249 -10.65 -1.31 -5.13
C ILE A 249 -11.16 -0.31 -6.16
N CYS A 250 -10.30 0.22 -7.02
CA CYS A 250 -10.72 1.12 -8.10
C CYS A 250 -11.74 0.44 -9.04
N GLU A 251 -11.54 -0.83 -9.39
CA GLU A 251 -12.51 -1.60 -10.18
C GLU A 251 -13.86 -1.76 -9.47
N ILE A 252 -13.84 -2.04 -8.15
CA ILE A 252 -15.07 -2.09 -7.34
C ILE A 252 -15.78 -0.73 -7.36
N LEU A 253 -15.06 0.38 -7.19
CA LEU A 253 -15.63 1.72 -7.24
C LEU A 253 -16.27 2.03 -8.60
N LEU A 254 -15.61 1.67 -9.71
CA LEU A 254 -16.18 1.79 -11.04
C LEU A 254 -17.46 0.97 -11.22
N GLY A 255 -17.47 -0.28 -10.73
CA GLY A 255 -18.66 -1.12 -10.75
C GLY A 255 -19.84 -0.47 -10.00
N LEU A 256 -19.57 0.13 -8.84
CA LEU A 256 -20.57 0.86 -8.06
C LEU A 256 -21.05 2.13 -8.75
N VAL A 257 -20.15 2.86 -9.44
CA VAL A 257 -20.55 4.02 -10.27
C VAL A 257 -21.45 3.60 -11.45
N LYS A 258 -21.14 2.50 -12.12
CA LYS A 258 -21.99 1.96 -13.19
C LYS A 258 -23.37 1.56 -12.67
N MET A 259 -23.48 1.09 -11.44
CA MET A 259 -24.74 0.64 -10.83
C MET A 259 -25.57 1.78 -10.22
N TYR A 260 -24.91 2.73 -9.53
CA TYR A 260 -25.59 3.76 -8.73
C TYR A 260 -25.34 5.18 -9.22
N GLY A 261 -24.56 5.37 -10.27
CA GLY A 261 -24.16 6.67 -10.79
C GLY A 261 -22.97 7.29 -10.04
N LYS A 262 -22.35 8.31 -10.63
CA LYS A 262 -21.18 9.04 -10.09
C LYS A 262 -21.40 9.62 -8.70
N GLY A 263 -22.65 9.97 -8.34
CA GLY A 263 -23.02 10.47 -7.02
C GLY A 263 -22.67 9.51 -5.87
N PHE A 264 -22.52 8.22 -6.14
CA PHE A 264 -22.08 7.23 -5.15
C PHE A 264 -20.69 7.54 -4.57
N LEU A 265 -19.81 8.18 -5.34
CA LEU A 265 -18.49 8.61 -4.86
C LEU A 265 -18.52 9.92 -4.08
N GLY A 266 -19.71 10.46 -3.75
CA GLY A 266 -19.89 11.69 -2.98
C GLY A 266 -19.90 12.99 -3.81
N GLY A 267 -19.64 12.90 -5.12
CA GLY A 267 -19.73 14.03 -6.07
C GLY A 267 -18.54 14.99 -6.08
N GLU A 268 -17.63 14.89 -5.14
CA GLU A 268 -16.48 15.80 -4.98
C GLU A 268 -15.12 15.09 -5.18
N LEU A 269 -15.12 13.80 -5.51
CA LEU A 269 -13.89 13.05 -5.74
C LEU A 269 -13.21 13.53 -7.04
N ASP A 270 -11.97 13.99 -6.90
CA ASP A 270 -11.16 14.54 -7.98
C ASP A 270 -9.93 13.65 -8.27
N VAL A 271 -9.32 13.08 -7.22
CA VAL A 271 -8.08 12.32 -7.35
C VAL A 271 -8.14 10.98 -6.64
N ILE A 272 -7.61 9.98 -7.33
CA ILE A 272 -7.28 8.67 -6.75
C ILE A 272 -5.79 8.42 -6.95
N ILE A 273 -5.08 8.07 -5.88
CA ILE A 273 -3.71 7.57 -5.95
C ILE A 273 -3.76 6.05 -5.85
N SER A 274 -3.25 5.36 -6.86
CA SER A 274 -3.21 3.91 -6.88
C SER A 274 -1.78 3.37 -6.86
N GLY A 275 -1.62 2.23 -6.23
CA GLY A 275 -0.30 1.60 -6.10
C GLY A 275 -0.42 0.18 -5.58
N ALA A 276 0.73 -0.40 -5.19
CA ALA A 276 0.85 -1.77 -4.73
C ALA A 276 0.59 -2.84 -5.83
N ALA A 277 0.02 -2.50 -6.98
CA ALA A 277 -0.12 -3.34 -8.16
C ALA A 277 -0.06 -2.47 -9.43
N ASN A 278 0.09 -3.11 -10.60
CA ASN A 278 0.01 -2.41 -11.87
C ASN A 278 -1.39 -1.80 -12.07
N VAL A 279 -1.44 -0.54 -12.50
CA VAL A 279 -2.69 0.17 -12.80
C VAL A 279 -2.97 0.02 -14.29
N PRO A 280 -4.02 -0.70 -14.70
CA PRO A 280 -4.32 -0.86 -16.11
C PRO A 280 -4.63 0.48 -16.79
N PRO A 281 -4.09 0.75 -18.01
CA PRO A 281 -4.40 1.99 -18.74
C PRO A 281 -5.89 2.22 -18.96
N LYS A 282 -6.67 1.15 -19.19
CA LYS A 282 -8.13 1.21 -19.29
C LYS A 282 -8.77 1.83 -18.05
N LEU A 283 -8.32 1.41 -16.86
CA LEU A 283 -8.84 1.92 -15.59
C LEU A 283 -8.58 3.42 -15.44
N ILE A 284 -7.42 3.89 -15.90
CA ILE A 284 -7.08 5.32 -15.94
C ILE A 284 -8.07 6.07 -16.84
N GLY A 285 -8.34 5.56 -18.06
CA GLY A 285 -9.28 6.16 -19.02
C GLY A 285 -10.70 6.21 -18.49
N GLU A 286 -11.20 5.12 -17.88
CA GLU A 286 -12.57 5.06 -17.33
C GLU A 286 -12.78 6.06 -16.18
N PHE A 287 -11.77 6.31 -15.34
CA PHE A 287 -11.85 7.35 -14.32
C PHE A 287 -11.72 8.77 -14.90
N ASP A 288 -10.88 8.97 -15.93
CA ASP A 288 -10.77 10.26 -16.62
C ASP A 288 -12.10 10.68 -17.28
N GLU A 289 -12.86 9.72 -17.87
CA GLU A 289 -14.21 9.96 -18.40
C GLU A 289 -15.20 10.42 -17.30
N LEU A 290 -14.98 10.01 -16.07
CA LEU A 290 -15.73 10.50 -14.90
C LEU A 290 -15.23 11.85 -14.40
N GLY A 291 -14.16 12.41 -14.98
CA GLY A 291 -13.48 13.60 -14.49
C GLY A 291 -12.73 13.36 -13.19
N ILE A 292 -12.27 12.15 -12.95
CA ILE A 292 -11.49 11.75 -11.77
C ILE A 292 -10.09 11.36 -12.24
N HIS A 293 -9.06 11.98 -11.68
CA HIS A 293 -7.69 11.70 -12.05
C HIS A 293 -7.13 10.51 -11.26
N LEU A 294 -6.83 9.42 -11.95
CA LEU A 294 -6.22 8.22 -11.37
C LEU A 294 -4.72 8.24 -11.65
N PHE A 295 -3.91 8.40 -10.59
CA PHE A 295 -2.45 8.42 -10.65
C PHE A 295 -1.87 7.10 -10.12
N GLY A 296 -0.76 6.67 -10.71
CA GLY A 296 -0.04 5.46 -10.31
C GLY A 296 1.25 5.78 -9.55
N GLY A 297 1.76 4.80 -8.80
CA GLY A 297 3.05 4.89 -8.14
C GLY A 297 3.61 3.51 -7.78
N TYR A 298 4.92 3.46 -7.54
CA TYR A 298 5.63 2.26 -7.12
C TYR A 298 6.26 2.46 -5.75
N GLY A 299 6.26 1.39 -4.97
CA GLY A 299 6.94 1.34 -3.70
C GLY A 299 6.79 -0.02 -3.03
N MET A 300 7.46 -0.16 -1.91
CA MET A 300 7.49 -1.38 -1.11
C MET A 300 7.60 -1.07 0.38
N THR A 301 7.36 -2.07 1.21
CA THR A 301 7.40 -1.91 2.66
C THR A 301 8.78 -1.47 3.14
N GLU A 302 9.85 -2.00 2.54
CA GLU A 302 11.25 -1.71 2.84
C GLU A 302 11.64 -0.28 2.46
N GLY A 303 10.85 0.38 1.60
CA GLY A 303 10.95 1.80 1.22
C GLY A 303 9.93 2.69 1.92
N ALA A 304 9.28 2.20 2.97
CA ALA A 304 8.30 2.93 3.77
C ALA A 304 7.17 3.55 2.94
N ASN A 305 6.80 2.97 1.80
CA ASN A 305 5.71 3.38 0.93
C ASN A 305 6.14 3.61 -0.52
N LEU A 306 5.49 4.58 -1.23
CA LEU A 306 5.84 4.91 -2.62
C LEU A 306 7.18 5.64 -2.69
N THR A 307 8.04 5.18 -3.59
CA THR A 307 9.31 5.80 -3.97
C THR A 307 9.18 6.60 -5.25
N THR A 308 8.15 6.30 -6.07
CA THR A 308 7.84 7.04 -7.30
C THR A 308 6.38 7.41 -7.38
N GLY A 309 6.05 8.40 -8.21
CA GLY A 309 4.68 8.77 -8.53
C GLY A 309 4.54 9.23 -9.99
N ASN A 310 3.54 8.68 -10.68
CA ASN A 310 3.24 9.05 -12.06
C ASN A 310 2.15 10.13 -12.10
N ILE A 311 2.53 11.33 -12.51
CA ILE A 311 1.64 12.46 -12.74
C ILE A 311 1.30 12.64 -14.23
N ASP A 312 1.93 11.87 -15.12
CA ASP A 312 1.76 11.94 -16.57
C ASP A 312 1.13 10.63 -17.11
N VAL A 313 0.07 10.22 -16.43
CA VAL A 313 -0.62 8.95 -16.75
C VAL A 313 -1.28 8.94 -18.14
N LYS A 314 -1.58 10.12 -18.70
CA LYS A 314 -2.21 10.21 -20.03
C LYS A 314 -1.23 9.87 -21.16
N THR A 315 0.01 10.32 -21.06
CA THR A 315 1.02 10.05 -22.09
C THR A 315 1.88 8.84 -21.78
N ARG A 316 2.00 8.48 -20.48
CA ARG A 316 2.79 7.35 -19.98
C ARG A 316 2.00 6.44 -19.03
N PRO A 317 0.88 5.84 -19.50
CA PRO A 317 -0.04 5.14 -18.62
C PRO A 317 0.54 3.87 -17.96
N THR A 318 1.59 3.27 -18.51
CA THR A 318 2.27 2.08 -17.95
C THR A 318 3.48 2.43 -17.08
N SER A 319 3.89 3.70 -17.03
CA SER A 319 4.96 4.14 -16.14
C SER A 319 4.47 4.22 -14.70
N VAL A 320 5.35 3.89 -13.76
CA VAL A 320 5.13 4.14 -12.32
C VAL A 320 5.64 5.50 -11.87
N GLY A 321 6.07 6.35 -12.82
CA GLY A 321 6.44 7.73 -12.61
C GLY A 321 7.91 7.98 -12.33
N LYS A 322 8.18 9.14 -11.73
CA LYS A 322 9.52 9.57 -11.36
C LYS A 322 9.76 9.41 -9.87
N LEU A 323 11.03 9.30 -9.48
CA LEU A 323 11.42 9.31 -8.06
C LEU A 323 10.92 10.56 -7.36
N TYR A 324 10.47 10.38 -6.13
CA TYR A 324 10.23 11.52 -5.24
C TYR A 324 11.55 12.19 -4.84
N PRO A 325 11.52 13.48 -4.46
CA PRO A 325 12.72 14.23 -4.10
C PRO A 325 13.55 13.54 -2.98
N GLU A 326 14.86 13.76 -3.02
CA GLU A 326 15.85 13.29 -2.03
C GLU A 326 15.92 11.76 -1.91
N GLN A 327 15.60 11.04 -2.97
CA GLN A 327 15.83 9.62 -3.13
C GLN A 327 16.78 9.39 -4.30
N GLU A 328 17.59 8.37 -4.17
CA GLU A 328 18.51 7.93 -5.20
C GLU A 328 18.07 6.57 -5.74
N ALA A 329 18.24 6.37 -7.04
CA ALA A 329 18.03 5.07 -7.67
C ALA A 329 19.16 4.77 -8.65
N LYS A 330 19.45 3.48 -8.80
CA LYS A 330 20.31 2.96 -9.86
C LYS A 330 19.77 1.62 -10.34
N VAL A 331 20.14 1.24 -11.56
CA VAL A 331 19.83 -0.08 -12.12
C VAL A 331 21.11 -0.89 -12.11
N VAL A 332 21.07 -2.07 -11.49
CA VAL A 332 22.19 -3.02 -11.41
C VAL A 332 21.70 -4.34 -11.99
N ASP A 333 22.26 -4.77 -13.12
CA ASP A 333 21.86 -5.97 -13.86
C ASP A 333 20.33 -6.02 -14.13
N GLY A 334 19.74 -4.85 -14.45
CA GLY A 334 18.31 -4.68 -14.68
C GLY A 334 17.48 -4.49 -13.40
N GLU A 335 18.03 -4.77 -12.22
CA GLU A 335 17.34 -4.61 -10.93
C GLU A 335 17.36 -3.16 -10.44
N LEU A 336 16.22 -2.67 -9.96
CA LEU A 336 16.16 -1.39 -9.25
C LEU A 336 16.81 -1.52 -7.88
N TRP A 337 17.77 -0.66 -7.62
CA TRP A 337 18.27 -0.38 -6.28
C TRP A 337 17.95 1.08 -5.92
N PHE A 338 17.42 1.31 -4.72
CA PHE A 338 17.15 2.68 -4.26
C PHE A 338 17.75 2.93 -2.86
N ARG A 339 17.98 4.20 -2.56
CA ARG A 339 18.52 4.68 -1.29
C ARG A 339 17.87 6.00 -0.90
N GLY A 340 17.70 6.26 0.41
CA GLY A 340 17.18 7.52 0.95
C GLY A 340 16.74 7.39 2.40
N ASP A 341 16.21 8.48 2.95
CA ASP A 341 15.68 8.49 4.33
C ASP A 341 14.46 7.57 4.51
N ASN A 342 13.81 7.15 3.43
CA ASN A 342 12.68 6.21 3.44
C ASN A 342 13.08 4.74 3.63
N VAL A 343 14.37 4.41 3.68
CA VAL A 343 14.85 3.01 3.76
C VAL A 343 14.71 2.45 5.18
N PHE A 344 14.25 1.19 5.26
CA PHE A 344 14.10 0.41 6.48
C PHE A 344 15.45 0.10 7.17
N LEU A 345 15.39 -0.43 8.40
CA LEU A 345 16.59 -0.85 9.14
C LEU A 345 16.98 -2.32 8.89
N GLY A 346 16.06 -3.10 8.34
CA GLY A 346 16.21 -4.53 8.13
C GLY A 346 14.99 -5.30 8.62
N TYR A 347 15.07 -6.63 8.57
CA TYR A 347 14.01 -7.52 9.03
C TYR A 347 14.22 -7.95 10.48
N TYR A 348 13.16 -7.93 11.27
CA TYR A 348 13.20 -8.31 12.69
C TYR A 348 13.62 -9.77 12.88
N GLY A 349 14.75 -9.97 13.53
CA GLY A 349 15.28 -11.31 13.83
C GLY A 349 15.78 -12.09 12.61
N ASP A 350 16.02 -11.44 11.47
CA ASP A 350 16.47 -12.08 10.24
C ASP A 350 17.64 -11.28 9.60
N PRO A 351 18.85 -11.38 10.18
CA PRO A 351 20.01 -10.65 9.68
C PRO A 351 20.49 -11.14 8.32
N GLU A 352 20.32 -12.42 8.00
CA GLU A 352 20.70 -13.00 6.70
C GLU A 352 19.86 -12.37 5.59
N LYS A 353 18.54 -12.37 5.75
CA LYS A 353 17.64 -11.75 4.76
C LYS A 353 17.83 -10.24 4.69
N THR A 354 18.17 -9.60 5.79
CA THR A 354 18.52 -8.18 5.80
C THR A 354 19.75 -7.92 4.92
N ALA A 355 20.81 -8.71 5.05
CA ALA A 355 22.04 -8.56 4.25
C ALA A 355 21.80 -8.87 2.75
N GLU A 356 20.87 -9.77 2.41
CA GLU A 356 20.47 -10.01 1.03
C GLU A 356 19.76 -8.80 0.40
N THR A 357 18.98 -8.05 1.19
CA THR A 357 18.10 -6.99 0.71
C THR A 357 18.71 -5.60 0.87
N LEU A 358 19.48 -5.35 1.93
CA LEU A 358 20.05 -4.06 2.27
C LEU A 358 21.58 -4.15 2.26
N THR A 359 22.21 -3.35 1.39
CA THR A 359 23.68 -3.29 1.34
C THR A 359 24.24 -2.47 2.50
N PRO A 360 25.53 -2.67 2.89
CA PRO A 360 26.16 -1.91 3.97
C PRO A 360 26.16 -0.39 3.75
N ASP A 361 26.16 0.07 2.50
CA ASP A 361 26.11 1.48 2.09
C ASP A 361 24.67 2.01 1.87
N GLY A 362 23.67 1.24 2.31
CA GLY A 362 22.27 1.67 2.43
C GLY A 362 21.41 1.55 1.17
N TRP A 363 21.82 0.77 0.16
CA TRP A 363 20.97 0.47 -1.00
C TRP A 363 20.03 -0.69 -0.72
N VAL A 364 18.76 -0.52 -1.03
CA VAL A 364 17.76 -1.59 -1.04
C VAL A 364 17.76 -2.25 -2.42
N LYS A 365 18.00 -3.55 -2.44
CA LYS A 365 17.81 -4.43 -3.61
C LYS A 365 16.34 -4.82 -3.65
N THR A 366 15.62 -4.36 -4.66
CA THR A 366 14.15 -4.52 -4.69
C THR A 366 13.69 -5.88 -5.19
N GLY A 367 14.53 -6.56 -5.97
CA GLY A 367 14.13 -7.73 -6.74
C GLY A 367 13.21 -7.40 -7.92
N ASP A 368 12.96 -6.12 -8.20
CA ASP A 368 12.14 -5.67 -9.32
C ASP A 368 13.04 -5.21 -10.48
N LEU A 369 12.78 -5.72 -11.66
CA LEU A 369 13.45 -5.33 -12.90
C LEU A 369 12.78 -4.08 -13.46
N VAL A 370 13.60 -3.08 -13.82
CA VAL A 370 13.08 -1.79 -14.28
C VAL A 370 13.87 -1.25 -15.47
N ARG A 371 13.23 -0.33 -16.18
CA ARG A 371 13.90 0.58 -17.12
C ARG A 371 13.46 2.01 -16.85
N PHE A 372 14.31 2.97 -17.19
CA PHE A 372 13.98 4.38 -17.22
C PHE A 372 13.94 4.85 -18.68
N ASP A 373 13.01 5.77 -19.00
CA ASP A 373 13.05 6.49 -20.28
C ASP A 373 13.98 7.73 -20.18
N GLU A 374 14.16 8.40 -21.32
CA GLU A 374 15.02 9.59 -21.44
C GLU A 374 14.56 10.75 -20.54
N ASP A 375 13.28 10.82 -20.21
CA ASP A 375 12.70 11.81 -19.31
C ASP A 375 12.77 11.41 -17.82
N GLY A 376 13.32 10.22 -17.51
CA GLY A 376 13.48 9.70 -16.15
C GLY A 376 12.20 9.06 -15.55
N PHE A 377 11.23 8.68 -16.38
CA PHE A 377 10.10 7.87 -15.94
C PHE A 377 10.49 6.41 -15.84
N MET A 378 10.09 5.77 -14.74
CA MET A 378 10.39 4.38 -14.44
C MET A 378 9.25 3.46 -14.91
N TYR A 379 9.63 2.33 -15.47
CA TYR A 379 8.74 1.24 -15.88
C TYR A 379 9.19 -0.05 -15.22
N ILE A 380 8.26 -0.79 -14.64
CA ILE A 380 8.53 -2.13 -14.10
C ILE A 380 8.41 -3.12 -15.26
N VAL A 381 9.47 -3.87 -15.50
CA VAL A 381 9.53 -4.86 -16.58
C VAL A 381 9.50 -6.30 -16.08
N GLY A 382 9.57 -6.51 -14.75
CA GLY A 382 9.43 -7.82 -14.15
C GLY A 382 9.93 -7.92 -12.72
N ARG A 383 10.00 -9.18 -12.23
CA ARG A 383 10.59 -9.51 -10.94
C ARG A 383 11.59 -10.64 -11.08
N ILE A 384 12.76 -10.49 -10.49
CA ILE A 384 13.85 -11.50 -10.54
C ILE A 384 13.34 -12.89 -10.12
N LYS A 385 12.59 -12.99 -9.03
CA LYS A 385 12.05 -14.27 -8.52
C LYS A 385 10.95 -14.89 -9.36
N ASN A 386 10.38 -14.13 -10.30
CA ASN A 386 9.31 -14.61 -11.19
C ASN A 386 9.86 -15.01 -12.55
N LEU A 387 11.15 -14.76 -12.83
CA LEU A 387 11.74 -15.10 -14.12
C LEU A 387 11.53 -16.58 -14.46
N ILE A 388 11.07 -16.84 -15.66
CA ILE A 388 11.04 -18.17 -16.26
C ILE A 388 12.42 -18.40 -16.84
N ILE A 389 13.12 -19.44 -16.37
CA ILE A 389 14.44 -19.80 -16.86
C ILE A 389 14.25 -20.89 -17.89
N LEU A 390 14.45 -20.57 -19.16
CA LEU A 390 14.34 -21.54 -20.23
C LEU A 390 15.51 -22.53 -20.22
N SER A 391 15.32 -23.70 -20.84
CA SER A 391 16.34 -24.75 -20.96
C SER A 391 17.60 -24.29 -21.66
N ASN A 392 17.57 -23.23 -22.46
CA ASN A 392 18.73 -22.58 -23.09
C ASN A 392 19.45 -21.57 -22.17
N GLY A 393 18.97 -21.37 -20.92
CA GLY A 393 19.51 -20.43 -19.94
C GLY A 393 18.99 -18.99 -20.10
N GLU A 394 18.07 -18.73 -21.02
CA GLU A 394 17.46 -17.41 -21.19
C GLU A 394 16.45 -17.13 -20.06
N ASN A 395 16.52 -15.92 -19.48
CA ASN A 395 15.61 -15.46 -18.43
C ASN A 395 14.51 -14.62 -19.05
N ILE A 396 13.26 -15.04 -18.88
CA ILE A 396 12.08 -14.36 -19.40
C ILE A 396 11.24 -13.82 -18.24
N SER A 397 10.92 -12.53 -18.29
CA SER A 397 9.93 -11.95 -17.36
C SER A 397 8.51 -12.30 -17.82
N PRO A 398 7.72 -13.03 -17.01
CA PRO A 398 6.32 -13.27 -17.33
C PRO A 398 5.53 -11.96 -17.51
N GLU A 399 5.85 -10.94 -16.71
CA GLU A 399 5.21 -9.64 -16.74
C GLU A 399 5.39 -8.94 -18.10
N SER A 400 6.54 -9.14 -18.76
CA SER A 400 6.78 -8.57 -20.10
C SER A 400 5.91 -9.20 -21.19
N ILE A 401 5.54 -10.47 -20.99
CA ILE A 401 4.61 -11.18 -21.88
C ILE A 401 3.16 -10.82 -21.55
N GLU A 402 2.83 -10.59 -20.27
CA GLU A 402 1.49 -10.21 -19.80
C GLU A 402 1.10 -8.79 -20.24
N GLU A 403 2.05 -7.84 -20.28
CA GLU A 403 1.80 -6.42 -20.55
C GLU A 403 1.00 -6.16 -21.85
N PRO A 404 1.33 -6.75 -23.01
CA PRO A 404 0.56 -6.56 -24.24
C PRO A 404 -0.92 -6.97 -24.12
N PHE A 405 -1.22 -7.98 -23.31
CA PHE A 405 -2.59 -8.46 -23.13
C PHE A 405 -3.46 -7.46 -22.36
N TYR A 406 -2.89 -6.71 -21.41
CA TYR A 406 -3.64 -5.69 -20.66
C TYR A 406 -4.09 -4.49 -21.49
N LYS A 407 -3.70 -4.40 -22.75
CA LYS A 407 -4.25 -3.43 -23.73
C LYS A 407 -5.63 -3.84 -24.26
N ASP A 408 -6.00 -5.11 -24.07
CA ASP A 408 -7.29 -5.64 -24.52
C ASP A 408 -8.39 -5.40 -23.48
N ASN A 409 -9.50 -4.79 -23.92
CA ASN A 409 -10.61 -4.41 -23.04
C ASN A 409 -11.39 -5.60 -22.48
N LYS A 410 -11.35 -6.74 -23.17
CA LYS A 410 -12.07 -7.95 -22.76
C LYS A 410 -11.27 -8.81 -21.77
N LEU A 411 -9.98 -8.48 -21.55
CA LEU A 411 -9.17 -9.11 -20.52
C LEU A 411 -9.48 -8.49 -19.15
N ARG A 412 -9.73 -9.33 -18.14
CA ARG A 412 -9.75 -8.94 -16.74
C ARG A 412 -8.37 -9.08 -16.09
N ASP A 413 -7.80 -10.29 -16.18
CA ASP A 413 -6.47 -10.61 -15.67
C ASP A 413 -5.84 -11.72 -16.49
N CYS A 414 -4.51 -11.82 -16.46
CA CYS A 414 -3.79 -12.97 -16.98
C CYS A 414 -2.59 -13.32 -16.10
N LEU A 415 -2.12 -14.55 -16.27
CA LEU A 415 -0.96 -15.08 -15.56
C LEU A 415 -0.12 -15.91 -16.52
N VAL A 416 1.07 -15.44 -16.83
CA VAL A 416 2.08 -16.18 -17.59
C VAL A 416 2.94 -16.96 -16.62
N LYS A 417 3.19 -18.23 -16.95
CA LYS A 417 3.99 -19.14 -16.14
C LYS A 417 4.71 -20.17 -17.00
N GLU A 418 5.69 -20.82 -16.40
CA GLU A 418 6.25 -22.03 -16.93
C GLU A 418 5.26 -23.20 -16.82
N ASP A 419 5.22 -24.05 -17.84
CA ASP A 419 4.44 -25.29 -17.86
C ASP A 419 5.20 -26.34 -18.71
N GLU A 420 4.67 -27.54 -18.77
CA GLU A 420 5.20 -28.63 -19.58
C GLU A 420 4.14 -29.05 -20.62
N GLN A 421 4.60 -29.32 -21.84
CA GLN A 421 3.79 -29.89 -22.91
C GLN A 421 4.65 -30.91 -23.69
N ASP A 422 4.17 -32.14 -23.78
CA ASP A 422 4.84 -33.25 -24.48
C ASP A 422 6.29 -33.46 -24.03
N GLY A 423 6.56 -33.34 -22.71
CA GLY A 423 7.88 -33.48 -22.11
C GLY A 423 8.82 -32.30 -22.38
N ARG A 424 8.32 -31.17 -22.85
CA ARG A 424 9.11 -29.97 -23.11
C ARG A 424 8.62 -28.80 -22.27
N GLN A 425 9.56 -28.01 -21.76
CA GLN A 425 9.27 -26.74 -21.10
C GLN A 425 8.62 -25.78 -22.10
N VAL A 426 7.49 -25.19 -21.73
CA VAL A 426 6.75 -24.21 -22.52
C VAL A 426 6.31 -23.02 -21.68
N ILE A 427 6.04 -21.90 -22.36
CA ILE A 427 5.39 -20.74 -21.75
C ILE A 427 3.88 -20.94 -21.88
N ALA A 428 3.20 -20.93 -20.74
CA ALA A 428 1.74 -21.01 -20.66
C ALA A 428 1.13 -19.69 -20.18
N ILE A 429 -0.08 -19.39 -20.65
CA ILE A 429 -0.88 -18.30 -20.14
C ILE A 429 -2.24 -18.80 -19.64
N GLU A 430 -2.62 -18.34 -18.46
CA GLU A 430 -3.99 -18.42 -17.95
C GLU A 430 -4.65 -17.05 -18.10
N ILE A 431 -5.86 -17.02 -18.65
CA ILE A 431 -6.57 -15.79 -18.99
C ILE A 431 -7.92 -15.77 -18.28
N LEU A 432 -8.22 -14.69 -17.55
CA LEU A 432 -9.51 -14.42 -16.98
C LEU A 432 -10.23 -13.35 -17.79
N PRO A 433 -11.33 -13.70 -18.49
CA PRO A 433 -12.09 -12.73 -19.30
C PRO A 433 -12.93 -11.77 -18.45
N ARG A 434 -13.24 -10.60 -18.99
CA ARG A 434 -14.37 -9.75 -18.57
C ARG A 434 -15.62 -10.26 -19.26
N ILE A 435 -16.36 -11.16 -18.63
CA ILE A 435 -17.51 -11.82 -19.25
C ILE A 435 -18.58 -10.83 -19.68
N GLU A 436 -18.73 -9.73 -18.95
CA GLU A 436 -19.67 -8.65 -19.27
C GLU A 436 -19.41 -8.01 -20.65
N GLU A 437 -18.19 -8.06 -21.17
CA GLU A 437 -17.81 -7.52 -22.49
C GLU A 437 -18.13 -8.50 -23.64
N PHE A 438 -18.60 -9.70 -23.34
CA PHE A 438 -19.01 -10.71 -24.31
C PHE A 438 -20.53 -10.85 -24.40
N GLY A 439 -21.29 -10.22 -23.51
CA GLY A 439 -22.74 -10.34 -23.46
C GLY A 439 -23.20 -11.79 -23.29
N ASN A 440 -24.00 -12.30 -24.24
CA ASN A 440 -24.52 -13.67 -24.22
C ASN A 440 -23.74 -14.63 -25.14
N ALA A 441 -22.48 -14.29 -25.48
CA ALA A 441 -21.67 -15.16 -26.34
C ALA A 441 -21.43 -16.53 -25.68
N PRO A 442 -21.51 -17.64 -26.44
CA PRO A 442 -21.14 -18.96 -25.89
C PRO A 442 -19.67 -19.00 -25.53
N TRP A 443 -19.34 -19.89 -24.57
CA TRP A 443 -17.97 -19.95 -24.02
C TRP A 443 -16.91 -20.26 -25.10
N GLU A 444 -17.26 -21.04 -26.08
CA GLU A 444 -16.40 -21.39 -27.21
C GLU A 444 -15.95 -20.15 -28.01
N GLU A 445 -16.81 -19.14 -28.10
CA GLU A 445 -16.46 -17.86 -28.75
C GLU A 445 -15.50 -17.04 -27.89
N VAL A 446 -15.67 -17.07 -26.55
CA VAL A 446 -14.74 -16.43 -25.62
C VAL A 446 -13.35 -17.07 -25.73
N GLU A 447 -13.28 -18.41 -25.74
CA GLU A 447 -12.02 -19.12 -25.92
C GLU A 447 -11.38 -18.83 -27.28
N ALA A 448 -12.16 -18.82 -28.36
CA ALA A 448 -11.68 -18.52 -29.70
C ALA A 448 -11.08 -17.10 -29.78
N TYR A 449 -11.75 -16.12 -29.18
CA TYR A 449 -11.28 -14.74 -29.08
C TYR A 449 -9.89 -14.65 -28.44
N PHE A 450 -9.70 -15.28 -27.30
CA PHE A 450 -8.40 -15.21 -26.60
C PHE A 450 -7.31 -16.05 -27.30
N LYS A 451 -7.64 -17.13 -27.98
CA LYS A 451 -6.69 -17.85 -28.86
C LYS A 451 -6.19 -16.94 -29.98
N GLU A 452 -7.09 -16.17 -30.61
CA GLU A 452 -6.70 -15.18 -31.63
C GLU A 452 -5.85 -14.06 -31.04
N LEU A 453 -6.22 -13.54 -29.87
CA LEU A 453 -5.45 -12.50 -29.17
C LEU A 453 -4.02 -12.98 -28.85
N VAL A 454 -3.87 -14.23 -28.33
CA VAL A 454 -2.55 -14.81 -28.08
C VAL A 454 -1.75 -14.92 -29.37
N GLY A 455 -2.37 -15.32 -30.49
CA GLY A 455 -1.73 -15.35 -31.78
C GLY A 455 -1.18 -13.99 -32.24
N LYS A 456 -1.96 -12.92 -32.02
CA LYS A 456 -1.56 -11.54 -32.33
C LYS A 456 -0.40 -11.08 -31.44
N VAL A 457 -0.44 -11.38 -30.15
CA VAL A 457 0.64 -11.04 -29.20
C VAL A 457 1.89 -11.83 -29.56
N ASN A 458 1.79 -13.14 -29.79
CA ASN A 458 2.91 -13.99 -30.19
C ASN A 458 3.64 -13.48 -31.43
N ALA A 459 2.90 -12.91 -32.40
CA ALA A 459 3.51 -12.33 -33.59
C ALA A 459 4.45 -11.14 -33.31
N THR A 460 4.32 -10.53 -32.14
CA THR A 460 5.17 -9.39 -31.69
C THR A 460 6.31 -9.82 -30.78
N LEU A 461 6.30 -11.09 -30.31
CA LEU A 461 7.29 -11.62 -29.36
C LEU A 461 8.40 -12.43 -30.10
N PRO A 462 9.62 -12.46 -29.54
CA PRO A 462 10.64 -13.39 -29.98
C PRO A 462 10.13 -14.83 -29.94
N SER A 463 10.63 -15.70 -30.81
CA SER A 463 10.17 -17.10 -30.89
C SER A 463 10.30 -17.87 -29.58
N THR A 464 11.32 -17.57 -28.77
CA THR A 464 11.56 -18.18 -27.46
C THR A 464 10.58 -17.69 -26.38
N HIS A 465 9.93 -16.54 -26.58
CA HIS A 465 8.99 -15.93 -25.64
C HIS A 465 7.52 -16.22 -25.97
N GLN A 466 7.24 -16.95 -27.04
CA GLN A 466 5.88 -17.20 -27.49
C GLN A 466 5.12 -18.14 -26.56
N VAL A 467 3.90 -17.78 -26.26
CA VAL A 467 2.96 -18.61 -25.50
C VAL A 467 2.50 -19.80 -26.31
N SER A 468 2.73 -21.00 -25.81
CA SER A 468 2.37 -22.26 -26.46
C SER A 468 1.11 -22.91 -25.87
N LYS A 469 0.84 -22.70 -24.58
CA LYS A 469 -0.30 -23.30 -23.88
C LYS A 469 -1.23 -22.21 -23.35
N ILE A 470 -2.54 -22.30 -23.68
CA ILE A 470 -3.54 -21.30 -23.35
C ILE A 470 -4.65 -21.94 -22.53
N THR A 471 -4.99 -21.32 -21.40
CA THR A 471 -6.12 -21.70 -20.57
C THR A 471 -7.00 -20.48 -20.33
N VAL A 472 -8.26 -20.52 -20.79
CA VAL A 472 -9.24 -19.48 -20.47
C VAL A 472 -10.03 -19.91 -19.23
N ARG A 473 -9.99 -19.10 -18.18
CA ARG A 473 -10.57 -19.43 -16.86
C ARG A 473 -12.01 -18.95 -16.75
N LYS A 474 -12.82 -19.74 -16.06
CA LYS A 474 -14.17 -19.35 -15.61
C LYS A 474 -14.15 -18.78 -14.19
N GLU A 475 -13.17 -19.18 -13.39
CA GLU A 475 -13.02 -18.78 -11.99
C GLU A 475 -11.90 -17.76 -11.81
N ASP A 476 -12.07 -16.85 -10.87
CA ASP A 476 -11.06 -15.84 -10.55
C ASP A 476 -9.76 -16.51 -10.05
N PHE A 477 -8.67 -15.77 -10.19
CA PHE A 477 -7.39 -16.16 -9.61
C PHE A 477 -7.44 -16.05 -8.09
N LYS A 478 -6.66 -16.88 -7.40
CA LYS A 478 -6.34 -16.62 -6.00
C LYS A 478 -5.66 -15.26 -5.90
N ARG A 479 -6.06 -14.48 -4.91
CA ARG A 479 -5.54 -13.12 -4.71
C ARG A 479 -4.84 -13.00 -3.35
N THR A 480 -3.82 -12.17 -3.31
CA THR A 480 -3.15 -11.78 -2.07
C THR A 480 -4.05 -10.85 -1.25
N GLY A 481 -3.69 -10.57 0.01
CA GLY A 481 -4.41 -9.59 0.85
C GLY A 481 -4.46 -8.17 0.25
N ALA A 482 -3.57 -7.85 -0.70
CA ALA A 482 -3.60 -6.62 -1.48
C ALA A 482 -4.38 -6.75 -2.81
N LEU A 483 -5.21 -7.78 -2.96
CA LEU A 483 -6.04 -8.10 -4.13
C LEU A 483 -5.25 -8.34 -5.43
N LYS A 484 -3.93 -8.58 -5.36
CA LYS A 484 -3.12 -8.97 -6.52
C LYS A 484 -3.34 -10.44 -6.88
N VAL A 485 -3.27 -10.76 -8.16
CA VAL A 485 -3.19 -12.15 -8.62
C VAL A 485 -1.98 -12.82 -7.97
N SER A 486 -2.22 -13.93 -7.27
CA SER A 486 -1.14 -14.73 -6.69
C SER A 486 -0.49 -15.58 -7.79
N ARG A 487 0.83 -15.58 -7.89
CA ARG A 487 1.51 -16.51 -8.82
C ARG A 487 1.50 -17.94 -8.31
N ASN A 488 1.21 -18.15 -7.01
CA ASN A 488 0.97 -19.47 -6.41
C ASN A 488 -0.53 -19.79 -6.46
N GLN A 489 -0.99 -20.30 -7.60
CA GLN A 489 -2.40 -20.69 -7.84
C GLN A 489 -2.75 -22.04 -7.18
#